data_27c007b2aaf28cb0a12b4e504bd9690b
#
_entry.id   27c007b2aaf28cb0a12b4e504bd9690b
#
_cell.length_a   1.000
_cell.length_b   1.000
_cell.length_c   1.000
_cell.angle_alpha   90.00
_cell.angle_beta   90.00
_cell.angle_gamma   90.00
#
_symmetry.space_group_name_H-M   'P 1'
#
loop_
_entity.id
_entity.type
_entity.pdbx_description
1 polymer ?
#
loop_
_entity_poly.entity_id
_entity_poly.type
_entity_poly.pdbx_seq_one_letter_code
_entity_poly.pdbx_strand_id
1 'polypeptide(L)'
;MRTLVFCAVLGALATRPVWADGPPELRSRSAVVLDATTGDAIFSKDADEIRPIASTTKIFVAIAVRKHLDLTGWTEITKLDARYAAGGARTRLDIGQTFRNKDLLRAMLIASDNRAPTALARAAGMTPDELVAAMNAVARELHLARTKLTDPTGLRGNVSTAHEMALALRAALDDDVLRSIMQQDEADIESRDHYTRIHYGSTNAPLVAKQWDVIGGKTGYTKEAGYCFITGVQLDDRKLVMAFLGADGKMSRFGDFNRLAQWIDRGGAKLSGKRPSRAEPSGGETGSRRRVAAP
;
A
#
# COMPACT_ATOMS: atom_id res chain seq x y z
N MET A 1 15.32 5.34 -76.76
CA MET A 1 15.99 5.44 -75.43
C MET A 1 14.90 5.62 -74.35
N ARG A 2 14.61 4.56 -73.61
CA ARG A 2 13.64 4.61 -72.50
C ARG A 2 14.43 4.50 -71.17
N THR A 3 14.45 5.57 -70.45
CA THR A 3 15.14 5.67 -69.12
C THR A 3 14.25 5.04 -68.09
N LEU A 4 14.67 3.92 -67.47
CA LEU A 4 14.03 3.32 -66.29
C LEU A 4 14.52 4.06 -65.04
N VAL A 5 13.59 4.69 -64.30
CA VAL A 5 13.82 5.28 -62.96
C VAL A 5 13.54 4.19 -61.96
N PHE A 6 14.58 3.76 -61.22
CA PHE A 6 14.48 2.83 -60.11
C PHE A 6 14.21 3.65 -58.82
N CYS A 7 12.97 3.60 -58.30
CA CYS A 7 12.67 4.12 -56.98
C CYS A 7 13.08 3.09 -55.95
N ALA A 8 14.18 3.35 -55.23
CA ALA A 8 14.57 2.62 -54.02
C ALA A 8 13.72 3.08 -52.86
N VAL A 9 12.81 2.24 -52.40
CA VAL A 9 12.09 2.46 -51.12
C VAL A 9 13.01 2.06 -49.97
N LEU A 10 13.66 3.03 -49.31
CA LEU A 10 14.33 2.81 -48.04
C LEU A 10 13.27 2.61 -46.95
N GLY A 11 13.03 1.36 -46.56
CA GLY A 11 12.28 1.02 -45.39
C GLY A 11 13.07 1.44 -44.12
N ALA A 12 12.68 2.54 -43.49
CA ALA A 12 13.19 2.90 -42.20
C ALA A 12 12.72 1.87 -41.16
N LEU A 13 13.59 0.92 -40.83
CA LEU A 13 13.45 0.08 -39.64
C LEU A 13 13.54 1.02 -38.44
N ALA A 14 12.39 1.40 -37.90
CA ALA A 14 12.30 2.06 -36.60
C ALA A 14 12.81 1.09 -35.53
N THR A 15 14.10 1.12 -35.26
CA THR A 15 14.69 0.48 -34.08
C THR A 15 14.11 1.17 -32.87
N ARG A 16 13.15 0.52 -32.19
CA ARG A 16 12.75 0.93 -30.84
C ARG A 16 14.01 0.92 -29.98
N PRO A 17 14.34 2.01 -29.27
CA PRO A 17 15.46 2.00 -28.35
C PRO A 17 15.22 0.88 -27.34
N VAL A 18 16.06 -0.13 -27.34
CA VAL A 18 16.16 -1.10 -26.25
C VAL A 18 16.73 -0.28 -25.07
N TRP A 19 15.87 0.15 -24.18
CA TRP A 19 16.30 0.79 -22.95
C TRP A 19 17.00 -0.30 -22.14
N ALA A 20 18.31 -0.32 -22.19
CA ALA A 20 19.19 -1.14 -21.34
C ALA A 20 19.36 -0.48 -19.97
N ASP A 21 18.31 0.09 -19.41
CA ASP A 21 18.40 0.70 -18.09
C ASP A 21 18.15 -0.37 -17.03
N GLY A 22 19.20 -0.66 -16.25
CA GLY A 22 19.10 -1.42 -15.02
C GLY A 22 18.07 -0.81 -14.07
N PRO A 23 17.78 -1.46 -12.93
CA PRO A 23 16.83 -0.92 -11.97
C PRO A 23 17.27 0.47 -11.50
N PRO A 24 16.30 1.39 -11.23
CA PRO A 24 16.61 2.76 -10.86
C PRO A 24 17.32 2.84 -9.51
N GLU A 25 18.18 3.85 -9.34
CA GLU A 25 18.77 4.16 -8.06
C GLU A 25 17.72 4.74 -7.10
N LEU A 26 17.70 4.24 -5.85
CA LEU A 26 16.72 4.61 -4.83
C LEU A 26 17.37 5.36 -3.67
N ARG A 27 16.64 6.33 -3.12
CA ARG A 27 16.99 7.10 -1.91
C ARG A 27 16.61 6.36 -0.61
N SER A 28 15.66 5.43 -0.68
CA SER A 28 15.37 4.53 0.43
C SER A 28 16.53 3.59 0.69
N ARG A 29 16.87 3.37 1.95
CA ARG A 29 17.97 2.48 2.34
C ARG A 29 17.63 1.02 2.04
N SER A 30 16.38 0.61 2.32
CA SER A 30 15.88 -0.71 1.95
C SER A 30 14.60 -0.58 1.15
N ALA A 31 14.46 -1.41 0.11
CA ALA A 31 13.25 -1.45 -0.71
C ALA A 31 12.99 -2.84 -1.29
N VAL A 32 11.73 -3.15 -1.52
CA VAL A 32 11.30 -4.38 -2.19
C VAL A 32 10.05 -4.10 -3.03
N VAL A 33 9.94 -4.84 -4.13
CA VAL A 33 8.69 -5.00 -4.90
C VAL A 33 8.40 -6.48 -4.99
N LEU A 34 7.22 -6.88 -4.51
CA LEU A 34 6.74 -8.26 -4.62
C LEU A 34 5.51 -8.29 -5.54
N ASP A 35 5.39 -9.36 -6.32
CA ASP A 35 4.13 -9.74 -6.92
C ASP A 35 3.16 -10.16 -5.81
N ALA A 36 2.01 -9.49 -5.70
CA ALA A 36 1.07 -9.75 -4.61
C ALA A 36 0.39 -11.13 -4.74
N THR A 37 0.37 -11.73 -5.93
CA THR A 37 -0.25 -13.05 -6.17
C THR A 37 0.71 -14.17 -5.81
N THR A 38 1.94 -14.14 -6.35
CA THR A 38 2.92 -15.22 -6.18
C THR A 38 3.80 -15.04 -4.94
N GLY A 39 4.03 -13.79 -4.50
CA GLY A 39 4.99 -13.44 -3.46
C GLY A 39 6.42 -13.29 -3.97
N ASP A 40 6.65 -13.51 -5.28
CA ASP A 40 7.99 -13.41 -5.87
C ASP A 40 8.53 -11.98 -5.83
N ALA A 41 9.82 -11.85 -5.51
CA ALA A 41 10.49 -10.56 -5.54
C ALA A 41 10.84 -10.14 -6.97
N ILE A 42 10.31 -9.00 -7.40
CA ILE A 42 10.57 -8.36 -8.69
C ILE A 42 11.78 -7.45 -8.61
N PHE A 43 11.93 -6.80 -7.47
CA PHE A 43 13.03 -5.91 -7.15
C PHE A 43 13.39 -6.04 -5.67
N SER A 44 14.69 -5.96 -5.35
CA SER A 44 15.18 -6.02 -3.97
C SER A 44 16.42 -5.14 -3.82
N LYS A 45 16.42 -4.30 -2.76
CA LYS A 45 17.56 -3.53 -2.29
C LYS A 45 17.59 -3.63 -0.77
N ASP A 46 18.59 -4.32 -0.21
CA ASP A 46 18.75 -4.50 1.24
C ASP A 46 17.41 -4.87 1.95
N ALA A 47 16.57 -5.66 1.24
CA ALA A 47 15.18 -5.88 1.60
C ALA A 47 15.01 -6.65 2.91
N ASP A 48 16.03 -7.39 3.32
CA ASP A 48 16.06 -8.20 4.54
C ASP A 48 16.80 -7.53 5.71
N GLU A 49 17.27 -6.28 5.54
CA GLU A 49 17.90 -5.53 6.61
C GLU A 49 16.85 -5.04 7.63
N ILE A 50 17.10 -5.32 8.91
CA ILE A 50 16.22 -4.91 10.01
C ILE A 50 16.33 -3.40 10.20
N ARG A 51 15.18 -2.70 10.15
CA ARG A 51 15.09 -1.25 10.29
C ARG A 51 13.89 -0.84 11.15
N PRO A 52 13.98 0.31 11.83
CA PRO A 52 12.81 0.96 12.41
C PRO A 52 11.77 1.29 11.32
N ILE A 53 10.49 1.05 11.62
CA ILE A 53 9.40 1.11 10.63
C ILE A 53 8.40 2.26 10.85
N ALA A 54 8.58 3.02 11.93
CA ALA A 54 7.70 4.13 12.28
C ALA A 54 6.20 3.75 12.21
N SER A 55 5.33 4.67 11.81
CA SER A 55 3.87 4.46 11.73
C SER A 55 3.39 3.47 10.67
N THR A 56 4.27 2.86 9.87
CA THR A 56 3.85 1.70 9.06
C THR A 56 3.46 0.50 9.94
N THR A 57 3.90 0.49 11.19
CA THR A 57 3.43 -0.39 12.29
C THR A 57 1.91 -0.49 12.38
N LYS A 58 1.17 0.58 12.06
CA LYS A 58 -0.30 0.63 12.17
C LYS A 58 -1.03 -0.38 11.27
N ILE A 59 -0.35 -0.97 10.30
CA ILE A 59 -0.87 -2.11 9.54
C ILE A 59 -1.08 -3.32 10.46
N PHE A 60 -0.12 -3.61 11.35
CA PHE A 60 -0.26 -4.71 12.32
C PHE A 60 -1.37 -4.44 13.33
N VAL A 61 -1.53 -3.18 13.77
CA VAL A 61 -2.67 -2.78 14.62
C VAL A 61 -3.98 -3.07 13.88
N ALA A 62 -4.10 -2.61 12.63
CA ALA A 62 -5.31 -2.80 11.85
C ALA A 62 -5.68 -4.28 11.71
N ILE A 63 -4.73 -5.15 11.33
CA ILE A 63 -4.96 -6.60 11.20
C ILE A 63 -5.35 -7.20 12.56
N ALA A 64 -4.65 -6.85 13.64
CA ALA A 64 -4.88 -7.42 14.96
C ALA A 64 -6.28 -7.08 15.51
N VAL A 65 -6.68 -5.81 15.45
CA VAL A 65 -7.99 -5.39 15.98
C VAL A 65 -9.14 -5.87 15.10
N ARG A 66 -8.92 -6.04 13.80
CA ARG A 66 -9.97 -6.31 12.82
C ARG A 66 -10.79 -7.58 13.11
N LYS A 67 -10.15 -8.57 13.73
CA LYS A 67 -10.78 -9.86 14.09
C LYS A 67 -11.90 -9.71 15.15
N HIS A 68 -11.83 -8.67 15.99
CA HIS A 68 -12.71 -8.46 17.16
C HIS A 68 -13.42 -7.12 17.17
N LEU A 69 -13.22 -6.29 16.14
CA LEU A 69 -13.70 -4.93 16.09
C LEU A 69 -15.12 -4.84 15.53
N ASP A 70 -16.09 -4.40 16.37
CA ASP A 70 -17.38 -3.93 15.86
C ASP A 70 -17.20 -2.57 15.18
N LEU A 71 -17.32 -2.53 13.86
CA LEU A 71 -17.15 -1.31 13.05
C LEU A 71 -18.23 -0.26 13.31
N THR A 72 -19.40 -0.67 13.77
CA THR A 72 -20.55 0.20 14.06
C THR A 72 -20.53 0.75 15.48
N GLY A 73 -19.72 0.14 16.36
CA GLY A 73 -19.52 0.56 17.73
C GLY A 73 -18.89 1.94 17.86
N TRP A 74 -18.91 2.47 19.07
CA TRP A 74 -18.41 3.80 19.40
C TRP A 74 -17.39 3.71 20.54
N THR A 75 -16.28 4.45 20.39
CA THR A 75 -15.20 4.45 21.40
C THR A 75 -14.78 5.86 21.75
N GLU A 76 -14.72 6.14 23.04
CA GLU A 76 -14.23 7.40 23.61
C GLU A 76 -12.70 7.48 23.52
N ILE A 77 -12.19 8.66 23.19
CA ILE A 77 -10.76 8.99 23.26
C ILE A 77 -10.40 9.38 24.69
N THR A 78 -9.44 8.71 25.28
CA THR A 78 -9.07 8.87 26.69
C THR A 78 -7.68 9.48 26.89
N LYS A 79 -7.35 9.80 28.13
CA LYS A 79 -5.99 10.23 28.54
C LYS A 79 -4.94 9.15 28.25
N LEU A 80 -5.34 7.87 28.23
CA LEU A 80 -4.45 6.76 27.88
C LEU A 80 -3.96 6.91 26.41
N ASP A 81 -4.89 7.19 25.49
CA ASP A 81 -4.57 7.37 24.07
C ASP A 81 -3.64 8.55 23.84
N ALA A 82 -3.86 9.64 24.58
CA ALA A 82 -2.97 10.80 24.53
C ALA A 82 -1.56 10.50 25.04
N ARG A 83 -1.40 9.65 26.08
CA ARG A 83 -0.09 9.21 26.57
C ARG A 83 0.68 8.39 25.52
N TYR A 84 0.01 7.45 24.85
CA TYR A 84 0.64 6.65 23.80
C TYR A 84 0.99 7.49 22.57
N ALA A 85 0.20 8.52 22.26
CA ALA A 85 0.45 9.44 21.15
C ALA A 85 1.56 10.47 21.44
N ALA A 86 2.02 10.60 22.68
CA ALA A 86 3.02 11.59 23.09
C ALA A 86 4.35 11.40 22.34
N GLY A 87 4.92 12.50 21.84
CA GLY A 87 6.14 12.51 21.03
C GLY A 87 5.92 12.27 19.54
N GLY A 88 4.69 12.01 19.12
CA GLY A 88 4.31 11.86 17.71
C GLY A 88 3.79 13.15 17.07
N ALA A 89 3.29 13.04 15.85
CA ALA A 89 2.60 14.13 15.16
C ALA A 89 1.33 14.54 15.91
N ARG A 90 0.89 15.80 15.69
CA ARG A 90 -0.34 16.33 16.27
C ARG A 90 -1.53 15.44 15.91
N THR A 91 -2.27 15.01 16.93
CA THR A 91 -3.53 14.27 16.79
C THR A 91 -4.71 15.25 16.74
N ARG A 92 -5.82 14.78 16.17
CA ARG A 92 -7.06 15.59 16.03
C ARG A 92 -8.25 14.98 16.75
N LEU A 93 -8.09 13.77 17.29
CA LEU A 93 -9.09 13.09 18.13
C LEU A 93 -8.99 13.64 19.55
N ASP A 94 -9.93 14.47 19.99
CA ASP A 94 -9.88 15.11 21.32
C ASP A 94 -10.32 14.15 22.44
N ILE A 95 -9.68 14.30 23.62
CA ILE A 95 -10.01 13.52 24.82
C ILE A 95 -11.45 13.81 25.25
N GLY A 96 -12.19 12.77 25.62
CA GLY A 96 -13.60 12.84 26.02
C GLY A 96 -14.58 12.74 24.85
N GLN A 97 -14.11 12.86 23.61
CA GLN A 97 -14.96 12.67 22.43
C GLN A 97 -15.04 11.22 22.02
N THR A 98 -16.19 10.82 21.51
CA THR A 98 -16.50 9.45 21.09
C THR A 98 -16.71 9.40 19.59
N PHE A 99 -16.00 8.47 18.92
CA PHE A 99 -16.08 8.28 17.48
C PHE A 99 -16.48 6.85 17.11
N ARG A 100 -17.02 6.64 15.92
CA ARG A 100 -17.28 5.29 15.40
C ARG A 100 -15.95 4.55 15.24
N ASN A 101 -15.94 3.26 15.52
CA ASN A 101 -14.75 2.43 15.39
C ASN A 101 -14.21 2.40 13.95
N LYS A 102 -15.11 2.40 12.94
CA LYS A 102 -14.73 2.54 11.53
C LYS A 102 -14.00 3.87 11.27
N ASP A 103 -14.43 4.95 11.91
CA ASP A 103 -13.82 6.28 11.74
C ASP A 103 -12.47 6.39 12.46
N LEU A 104 -12.29 5.67 13.57
CA LEU A 104 -10.98 5.52 14.19
C LEU A 104 -10.00 4.75 13.30
N LEU A 105 -10.45 3.71 12.57
CA LEU A 105 -9.64 3.05 11.54
C LEU A 105 -9.26 4.01 10.42
N ARG A 106 -10.19 4.87 9.95
CA ARG A 106 -9.92 5.91 8.95
C ARG A 106 -8.88 6.90 9.46
N ALA A 107 -9.04 7.45 10.66
CA ALA A 107 -8.07 8.36 11.28
C ALA A 107 -6.67 7.73 11.37
N MET A 108 -6.59 6.44 11.72
CA MET A 108 -5.35 5.69 11.83
C MET A 108 -4.68 5.41 10.47
N LEU A 109 -5.42 4.91 9.51
CA LEU A 109 -4.86 4.41 8.24
C LEU A 109 -4.63 5.53 7.22
N ILE A 110 -5.56 6.50 7.13
CA ILE A 110 -5.50 7.62 6.17
C ILE A 110 -4.50 8.68 6.63
N ALA A 111 -4.71 9.21 7.85
CA ALA A 111 -3.95 10.35 8.38
C ALA A 111 -2.90 9.98 9.44
N SER A 112 -2.83 8.71 9.81
CA SER A 112 -1.85 8.22 10.80
C SER A 112 -2.05 8.77 12.22
N ASP A 113 -3.29 9.13 12.63
CA ASP A 113 -3.56 9.64 13.97
C ASP A 113 -3.07 8.65 15.06
N ASN A 114 -2.30 9.15 16.04
CA ASN A 114 -1.61 8.33 17.04
C ASN A 114 -2.48 8.02 18.27
N ARG A 115 -3.65 8.64 18.42
CA ARG A 115 -4.62 8.27 19.48
C ARG A 115 -5.49 7.09 19.08
N ALA A 116 -5.67 6.87 17.77
CA ALA A 116 -6.53 5.81 17.26
C ALA A 116 -6.07 4.37 17.61
N PRO A 117 -4.78 3.99 17.59
CA PRO A 117 -4.35 2.62 17.89
C PRO A 117 -4.85 2.07 19.21
N THR A 118 -4.65 2.79 20.31
CA THR A 118 -5.06 2.35 21.66
C THR A 118 -6.57 2.48 21.89
N ALA A 119 -7.23 3.44 21.25
CA ALA A 119 -8.69 3.52 21.24
C ALA A 119 -9.29 2.29 20.55
N LEU A 120 -8.76 1.89 19.39
CA LEU A 120 -9.16 0.68 18.67
C LEU A 120 -8.85 -0.60 19.45
N ALA A 121 -7.74 -0.65 20.23
CA ALA A 121 -7.47 -1.77 21.12
C ALA A 121 -8.62 -1.96 22.12
N ARG A 122 -9.03 -0.89 22.83
CA ARG A 122 -10.16 -0.96 23.78
C ARG A 122 -11.48 -1.31 23.10
N ALA A 123 -11.72 -0.78 21.89
CA ALA A 123 -12.88 -1.15 21.07
C ALA A 123 -12.93 -2.66 20.74
N ALA A 124 -11.77 -3.28 20.61
CA ALA A 124 -11.61 -4.72 20.37
C ALA A 124 -11.47 -5.54 21.66
N GLY A 125 -11.68 -4.92 22.84
CA GLY A 125 -11.58 -5.59 24.15
C GLY A 125 -10.15 -5.85 24.63
N MET A 126 -9.16 -5.11 24.13
CA MET A 126 -7.73 -5.31 24.44
C MET A 126 -7.17 -4.13 25.23
N THR A 127 -6.27 -4.41 26.15
CA THR A 127 -5.33 -3.44 26.71
C THR A 127 -4.25 -3.11 25.65
N PRO A 128 -3.48 -2.03 25.83
CA PRO A 128 -2.36 -1.74 24.93
C PRO A 128 -1.30 -2.86 24.85
N ASP A 129 -1.03 -3.54 25.97
CA ASP A 129 -0.05 -4.64 26.01
C ASP A 129 -0.59 -5.89 25.30
N GLU A 130 -1.86 -6.20 25.46
CA GLU A 130 -2.54 -7.26 24.69
C GLU A 130 -2.58 -6.95 23.19
N LEU A 131 -2.77 -5.67 22.81
CA LEU A 131 -2.66 -5.26 21.43
C LEU A 131 -1.24 -5.52 20.88
N VAL A 132 -0.19 -5.14 21.61
CA VAL A 132 1.20 -5.40 21.19
C VAL A 132 1.45 -6.91 21.06
N ALA A 133 0.94 -7.72 22.00
CA ALA A 133 1.01 -9.17 21.90
C ALA A 133 0.27 -9.71 20.68
N ALA A 134 -0.93 -9.19 20.37
CA ALA A 134 -1.71 -9.54 19.18
C ALA A 134 -1.01 -9.12 17.88
N MET A 135 -0.39 -7.94 17.83
CA MET A 135 0.41 -7.50 16.68
C MET A 135 1.59 -8.43 16.41
N ASN A 136 2.30 -8.88 17.46
CA ASN A 136 3.37 -9.88 17.32
C ASN A 136 2.83 -11.28 16.97
N ALA A 137 1.60 -11.62 17.37
CA ALA A 137 0.93 -12.85 16.92
C ALA A 137 0.65 -12.79 15.41
N VAL A 138 0.16 -11.66 14.90
CA VAL A 138 0.00 -11.43 13.45
C VAL A 138 1.35 -11.60 12.72
N ALA A 139 2.44 -11.04 13.24
CA ALA A 139 3.76 -11.21 12.64
C ALA A 139 4.18 -12.69 12.57
N ARG A 140 3.92 -13.49 13.63
CA ARG A 140 4.18 -14.94 13.62
C ARG A 140 3.28 -15.71 12.64
N GLU A 141 1.97 -15.41 12.60
CA GLU A 141 1.01 -16.01 11.66
C GLU A 141 1.42 -15.79 10.20
N LEU A 142 2.00 -14.63 9.91
CA LEU A 142 2.50 -14.26 8.59
C LEU A 142 3.96 -14.69 8.35
N HIS A 143 4.58 -15.42 9.28
CA HIS A 143 5.98 -15.89 9.22
C HIS A 143 7.02 -14.78 9.10
N LEU A 144 6.78 -13.60 9.71
CA LEU A 144 7.65 -12.43 9.68
C LEU A 144 8.66 -12.49 10.83
N ALA A 145 9.68 -13.32 10.69
CA ALA A 145 10.60 -13.70 11.76
C ALA A 145 11.50 -12.55 12.27
N ARG A 146 11.70 -11.52 11.44
CA ARG A 146 12.54 -10.35 11.77
C ARG A 146 11.72 -9.15 12.26
N THR A 147 10.40 -9.26 12.29
CA THR A 147 9.49 -8.23 12.80
C THR A 147 9.37 -8.33 14.32
N LYS A 148 9.63 -7.22 15.01
CA LYS A 148 9.43 -7.10 16.46
C LYS A 148 8.67 -5.81 16.76
N LEU A 149 7.55 -5.94 17.45
CA LEU A 149 6.64 -4.84 17.74
C LEU A 149 6.57 -4.65 19.27
N THR A 150 6.77 -3.42 19.71
CA THR A 150 6.85 -3.02 21.12
C THR A 150 5.92 -1.85 21.47
N ASP A 151 5.35 -1.20 20.44
CA ASP A 151 4.53 0.00 20.59
C ASP A 151 3.44 0.04 19.50
N PRO A 152 2.16 0.34 19.83
CA PRO A 152 1.08 0.32 18.85
C PRO A 152 1.07 1.54 17.91
N THR A 153 1.81 2.60 18.23
CA THR A 153 1.81 3.84 17.44
C THR A 153 2.90 3.89 16.37
N GLY A 154 3.98 3.13 16.57
CA GLY A 154 5.19 3.17 15.74
C GLY A 154 6.17 4.25 16.15
N LEU A 155 6.05 4.78 17.38
CA LEU A 155 6.95 5.81 17.89
C LEU A 155 8.16 5.24 18.62
N ARG A 156 8.12 3.96 19.05
CA ARG A 156 9.12 3.36 19.94
C ARG A 156 9.44 1.92 19.57
N GLY A 157 10.70 1.66 19.18
CA GLY A 157 11.32 0.33 19.17
C GLY A 157 10.78 -0.70 18.18
N ASN A 158 9.83 -0.36 17.32
CA ASN A 158 9.30 -1.27 16.31
C ASN A 158 10.26 -1.42 15.15
N VAL A 159 10.62 -2.66 14.83
CA VAL A 159 11.51 -2.98 13.72
C VAL A 159 10.93 -4.08 12.84
N SER A 160 11.31 -4.04 11.58
CA SER A 160 10.99 -5.06 10.57
C SER A 160 11.97 -4.94 9.38
N THR A 161 11.72 -5.65 8.31
CA THR A 161 12.43 -5.54 7.04
C THR A 161 11.51 -5.02 5.95
N ALA A 162 12.06 -4.52 4.84
CA ALA A 162 11.22 -4.09 3.72
C ALA A 162 10.40 -5.27 3.16
N HIS A 163 11.03 -6.46 3.07
CA HIS A 163 10.35 -7.67 2.63
C HIS A 163 9.14 -8.00 3.53
N GLU A 164 9.35 -8.07 4.83
CA GLU A 164 8.29 -8.43 5.77
C GLU A 164 7.18 -7.36 5.83
N MET A 165 7.53 -6.09 5.69
CA MET A 165 6.54 -5.01 5.62
C MET A 165 5.67 -5.07 4.35
N ALA A 166 6.22 -5.51 3.21
CA ALA A 166 5.45 -5.76 2.00
C ALA A 166 4.47 -6.94 2.18
N LEU A 167 4.91 -8.03 2.84
CA LEU A 167 4.05 -9.16 3.17
C LEU A 167 2.94 -8.78 4.16
N ALA A 168 3.25 -7.97 5.19
CA ALA A 168 2.24 -7.47 6.12
C ALA A 168 1.20 -6.59 5.41
N LEU A 169 1.63 -5.72 4.49
CA LEU A 169 0.69 -4.92 3.70
C LEU A 169 -0.18 -5.80 2.79
N ARG A 170 0.41 -6.82 2.14
CA ARG A 170 -0.35 -7.78 1.33
C ARG A 170 -1.50 -8.38 2.14
N ALA A 171 -1.20 -8.89 3.35
CA ALA A 171 -2.22 -9.45 4.24
C ALA A 171 -3.30 -8.43 4.65
N ALA A 172 -2.93 -7.17 4.89
CA ALA A 172 -3.91 -6.12 5.19
C ALA A 172 -4.80 -5.77 3.98
N LEU A 173 -4.27 -5.86 2.76
CA LEU A 173 -5.03 -5.60 1.53
C LEU A 173 -5.97 -6.75 1.15
N ASP A 174 -5.83 -7.93 1.74
CA ASP A 174 -6.77 -9.05 1.58
C ASP A 174 -8.07 -8.84 2.39
N ASP A 175 -8.06 -7.99 3.44
CA ASP A 175 -9.29 -7.56 4.13
C ASP A 175 -9.95 -6.40 3.36
N ASP A 176 -11.17 -6.61 2.86
CA ASP A 176 -11.91 -5.64 2.05
C ASP A 176 -12.15 -4.31 2.77
N VAL A 177 -12.36 -4.34 4.09
CA VAL A 177 -12.59 -3.13 4.89
C VAL A 177 -11.31 -2.31 4.99
N LEU A 178 -10.18 -2.95 5.32
CA LEU A 178 -8.90 -2.27 5.43
C LEU A 178 -8.47 -1.73 4.08
N ARG A 179 -8.61 -2.51 3.01
CA ARG A 179 -8.32 -2.08 1.63
C ARG A 179 -9.17 -0.87 1.25
N SER A 180 -10.49 -0.95 1.45
CA SER A 180 -11.41 0.15 1.15
C SER A 180 -11.07 1.45 1.89
N ILE A 181 -10.60 1.36 3.14
CA ILE A 181 -10.17 2.53 3.90
C ILE A 181 -8.83 3.07 3.36
N MET A 182 -7.86 2.21 3.06
CA MET A 182 -6.54 2.62 2.57
C MET A 182 -6.57 3.18 1.15
N GLN A 183 -7.65 2.98 0.39
CA GLN A 183 -7.89 3.57 -0.92
C GLN A 183 -8.53 4.95 -0.87
N GLN A 184 -8.94 5.43 0.31
CA GLN A 184 -9.53 6.77 0.45
C GLN A 184 -8.42 7.83 0.43
N ASP A 185 -8.57 8.84 -0.40
CA ASP A 185 -7.70 10.02 -0.45
C ASP A 185 -8.03 11.02 0.67
N GLU A 186 -9.26 10.97 1.20
CA GLU A 186 -9.71 11.77 2.33
C GLU A 186 -10.82 11.06 3.12
N ALA A 187 -11.09 11.52 4.32
CA ALA A 187 -12.24 11.08 5.12
C ALA A 187 -12.72 12.19 6.06
N ASP A 188 -14.02 12.40 6.09
CA ASP A 188 -14.68 13.17 7.13
C ASP A 188 -15.18 12.23 8.22
N ILE A 189 -14.89 12.57 9.48
CA ILE A 189 -15.38 11.86 10.64
C ILE A 189 -16.05 12.85 11.60
N GLU A 190 -17.00 12.33 12.37
CA GLU A 190 -17.81 13.15 13.29
C GLU A 190 -17.89 12.47 14.65
N SER A 191 -17.82 13.26 15.73
CA SER A 191 -18.06 12.76 17.08
C SER A 191 -19.54 12.40 17.27
N ARG A 192 -19.82 11.52 18.26
CA ARG A 192 -21.17 11.01 18.52
C ARG A 192 -22.17 12.10 18.89
N ASP A 193 -21.70 13.16 19.53
CA ASP A 193 -22.48 14.34 19.91
C ASP A 193 -22.64 15.36 18.77
N HIS A 194 -22.07 15.07 17.59
CA HIS A 194 -22.02 15.93 16.40
C HIS A 194 -21.32 17.29 16.60
N TYR A 195 -20.60 17.44 17.72
CA TYR A 195 -19.94 18.70 18.04
C TYR A 195 -18.61 18.88 17.31
N THR A 196 -17.89 17.78 17.04
CA THR A 196 -16.59 17.81 16.37
C THR A 196 -16.67 17.12 15.03
N ARG A 197 -16.26 17.85 13.97
CA ARG A 197 -16.03 17.30 12.63
C ARG A 197 -14.56 17.43 12.28
N ILE A 198 -13.97 16.35 11.78
CA ILE A 198 -12.56 16.29 11.44
C ILE A 198 -12.44 15.80 9.99
N HIS A 199 -11.85 16.64 9.15
CA HIS A 199 -11.45 16.26 7.80
C HIS A 199 -10.02 15.70 7.82
N TYR A 200 -9.80 14.47 7.37
CA TYR A 200 -8.50 13.84 7.22
C TYR A 200 -8.15 13.67 5.76
N GLY A 201 -7.04 14.27 5.29
CA GLY A 201 -6.42 13.98 4.02
C GLY A 201 -5.41 12.84 4.13
N SER A 202 -5.30 12.04 3.08
CA SER A 202 -4.36 10.92 3.03
C SER A 202 -2.90 11.37 3.03
N THR A 203 -2.09 10.66 3.79
CA THR A 203 -0.62 10.83 3.77
C THR A 203 0.06 10.10 2.61
N ASN A 204 -0.69 9.31 1.83
CA ASN A 204 -0.22 8.57 0.67
C ASN A 204 -0.28 9.48 -0.59
N ALA A 205 0.80 10.23 -0.85
CA ALA A 205 0.84 11.18 -1.95
C ALA A 205 0.60 10.53 -3.34
N PRO A 206 1.13 9.34 -3.68
CA PRO A 206 0.80 8.66 -4.92
C PRO A 206 -0.68 8.35 -5.10
N LEU A 207 -1.40 7.98 -4.03
CA LEU A 207 -2.84 7.76 -4.04
C LEU A 207 -3.59 9.06 -4.36
N VAL A 208 -3.24 10.15 -3.68
CA VAL A 208 -3.87 11.48 -3.87
C VAL A 208 -3.61 12.02 -5.27
N ALA A 209 -2.41 11.79 -5.82
CA ALA A 209 -2.03 12.24 -7.16
C ALA A 209 -2.76 11.50 -8.29
N LYS A 210 -3.35 10.32 -8.03
CA LYS A 210 -4.11 9.50 -9.00
C LYS A 210 -3.33 9.19 -10.30
N GLN A 211 -1.99 9.22 -10.22
CA GLN A 211 -1.11 8.93 -11.35
C GLN A 211 -0.97 7.42 -11.58
N TRP A 212 -1.18 6.64 -10.53
CA TRP A 212 -1.12 5.20 -10.49
C TRP A 212 -2.39 4.64 -9.85
N ASP A 213 -2.80 3.44 -10.23
CA ASP A 213 -3.89 2.72 -9.56
C ASP A 213 -3.40 2.14 -8.22
N VAL A 214 -3.32 3.01 -7.20
CA VAL A 214 -2.87 2.66 -5.86
C VAL A 214 -4.00 1.98 -5.11
N ILE A 215 -3.80 0.73 -4.73
CA ILE A 215 -4.79 -0.11 -4.04
C ILE A 215 -4.71 -0.04 -2.50
N GLY A 216 -3.89 0.84 -1.97
CA GLY A 216 -3.75 1.11 -0.55
C GLY A 216 -2.30 1.30 -0.12
N GLY A 217 -2.10 1.64 1.15
CA GLY A 217 -0.75 1.80 1.68
C GLY A 217 -0.70 2.58 2.99
N LYS A 218 0.51 2.71 3.54
CA LYS A 218 0.76 3.43 4.77
C LYS A 218 2.10 4.14 4.75
N THR A 219 2.14 5.34 5.29
CA THR A 219 3.37 6.10 5.50
C THR A 219 3.82 6.06 6.96
N GLY A 220 5.11 6.27 7.19
CA GLY A 220 5.70 6.43 8.51
C GLY A 220 6.85 7.42 8.49
N TYR A 221 7.10 8.04 9.64
CA TYR A 221 8.29 8.84 9.89
C TYR A 221 8.56 8.92 11.38
N THR A 222 9.78 8.65 11.77
CA THR A 222 10.43 9.11 13.00
C THR A 222 11.85 9.53 12.64
N LYS A 223 12.51 10.27 13.53
CA LYS A 223 13.91 10.66 13.29
C LYS A 223 14.82 9.44 13.12
N GLU A 224 14.55 8.38 13.87
CA GLU A 224 15.30 7.12 13.84
C GLU A 224 15.02 6.29 12.57
N ALA A 225 13.75 6.17 12.18
CA ALA A 225 13.36 5.36 11.01
C ALA A 225 13.65 6.04 9.67
N GLY A 226 13.77 7.38 9.64
CA GLY A 226 13.66 8.11 8.39
C GLY A 226 12.24 8.03 7.82
N TYR A 227 12.09 8.32 6.54
CA TYR A 227 10.79 8.24 5.87
C TYR A 227 10.53 6.83 5.35
N CYS A 228 9.42 6.24 5.79
CA CYS A 228 8.95 4.92 5.39
C CYS A 228 7.66 5.02 4.57
N PHE A 229 7.51 4.13 3.60
CA PHE A 229 6.32 4.02 2.76
C PHE A 229 6.11 2.57 2.34
N ILE A 230 4.91 2.05 2.53
CA ILE A 230 4.48 0.77 2.00
C ILE A 230 3.21 1.00 1.18
N THR A 231 3.10 0.37 0.00
CA THR A 231 1.97 0.60 -0.90
C THR A 231 1.69 -0.60 -1.78
N GLY A 232 0.43 -0.82 -2.09
CA GLY A 232 0.00 -1.71 -3.15
C GLY A 232 -0.38 -0.90 -4.39
N VAL A 233 -0.11 -1.41 -5.56
CA VAL A 233 -0.44 -0.79 -6.85
C VAL A 233 -0.86 -1.84 -7.86
N GLN A 234 -1.85 -1.51 -8.69
CA GLN A 234 -2.22 -2.28 -9.86
C GLN A 234 -1.44 -1.72 -11.07
N LEU A 235 -0.61 -2.54 -11.69
CA LEU A 235 0.07 -2.24 -12.95
C LEU A 235 -0.34 -3.29 -13.99
N ASP A 236 -1.08 -2.87 -15.00
CA ASP A 236 -1.74 -3.77 -15.96
C ASP A 236 -2.53 -4.88 -15.21
N ASP A 237 -2.26 -6.14 -15.53
CA ASP A 237 -2.94 -7.30 -14.95
C ASP A 237 -2.34 -7.75 -13.62
N ARG A 238 -1.38 -7.00 -13.03
CA ARG A 238 -0.64 -7.42 -11.84
C ARG A 238 -0.82 -6.51 -10.67
N LYS A 239 -1.07 -7.13 -9.53
CA LYS A 239 -1.02 -6.45 -8.23
C LYS A 239 0.38 -6.57 -7.65
N LEU A 240 0.97 -5.44 -7.31
CA LEU A 240 2.29 -5.39 -6.69
C LEU A 240 2.16 -4.80 -5.29
N VAL A 241 2.97 -5.29 -4.36
CA VAL A 241 3.18 -4.67 -3.05
C VAL A 241 4.62 -4.22 -2.95
N MET A 242 4.81 -2.98 -2.48
CA MET A 242 6.10 -2.34 -2.41
C MET A 242 6.35 -1.78 -1.01
N ALA A 243 7.59 -1.87 -0.55
CA ALA A 243 8.01 -1.27 0.70
C ALA A 243 9.30 -0.47 0.50
N PHE A 244 9.36 0.71 1.10
CA PHE A 244 10.47 1.66 1.07
C PHE A 244 10.74 2.09 2.51
N LEU A 245 11.91 1.75 3.05
CA LEU A 245 12.30 2.06 4.43
C LEU A 245 13.55 2.93 4.46
N GLY A 246 13.57 3.87 5.39
CA GLY A 246 14.75 4.68 5.66
C GLY A 246 15.11 5.69 4.56
N ALA A 247 14.14 6.24 3.84
CA ALA A 247 14.42 7.31 2.88
C ALA A 247 14.86 8.59 3.61
N ASP A 248 15.76 9.34 2.99
CA ASP A 248 16.36 10.54 3.53
C ASP A 248 15.46 11.78 3.48
N GLY A 249 14.42 11.76 2.63
CA GLY A 249 13.51 12.89 2.45
C GLY A 249 12.04 12.50 2.38
N LYS A 250 11.18 13.44 2.78
CA LYS A 250 9.72 13.24 2.79
C LYS A 250 9.19 12.81 1.42
N MET A 251 9.68 13.42 0.35
CA MET A 251 9.25 13.13 -1.02
C MET A 251 10.10 12.03 -1.68
N SER A 252 11.29 11.73 -1.15
CA SER A 252 12.21 10.73 -1.72
C SER A 252 11.57 9.36 -1.81
N ARG A 253 10.85 8.91 -0.75
CA ARG A 253 10.14 7.62 -0.72
C ARG A 253 9.06 7.49 -1.82
N PHE A 254 8.39 8.59 -2.17
CA PHE A 254 7.40 8.62 -3.26
C PHE A 254 8.07 8.70 -4.63
N GLY A 255 9.21 9.41 -4.72
CA GLY A 255 10.06 9.39 -5.90
C GLY A 255 10.60 7.98 -6.20
N ASP A 256 11.00 7.23 -5.15
CA ASP A 256 11.44 5.84 -5.29
C ASP A 256 10.33 4.95 -5.84
N PHE A 257 9.11 5.07 -5.29
CA PHE A 257 7.92 4.40 -5.79
C PHE A 257 7.70 4.72 -7.28
N ASN A 258 7.66 6.00 -7.65
CA ASN A 258 7.41 6.40 -9.04
C ASN A 258 8.49 5.85 -9.99
N ARG A 259 9.77 5.89 -9.61
CA ARG A 259 10.86 5.34 -10.44
C ARG A 259 10.72 3.84 -10.68
N LEU A 260 10.40 3.08 -9.62
CA LEU A 260 10.20 1.63 -9.74
C LEU A 260 8.92 1.30 -10.52
N ALA A 261 7.81 1.98 -10.23
CA ALA A 261 6.57 1.77 -10.97
C ALA A 261 6.77 2.04 -12.48
N GLN A 262 7.41 3.15 -12.85
CA GLN A 262 7.72 3.48 -14.24
C GLN A 262 8.69 2.48 -14.88
N TRP A 263 9.70 2.01 -14.15
CA TRP A 263 10.66 1.02 -14.64
C TRP A 263 9.98 -0.32 -14.93
N ILE A 264 9.10 -0.77 -14.03
CA ILE A 264 8.34 -2.02 -14.19
C ILE A 264 7.35 -1.90 -15.35
N ASP A 265 6.59 -0.79 -15.42
CA ASP A 265 5.61 -0.48 -16.46
C ASP A 265 6.25 -0.51 -17.88
N ARG A 266 7.48 -0.02 -18.00
CA ARG A 266 8.27 -0.06 -19.25
C ARG A 266 8.90 -1.42 -19.57
N GLY A 267 8.66 -2.45 -18.73
CA GLY A 267 9.21 -3.80 -18.93
C GLY A 267 10.63 -3.99 -18.44
N GLY A 268 11.12 -3.13 -17.54
CA GLY A 268 12.46 -3.21 -16.94
C GLY A 268 12.68 -4.45 -16.08
N ALA A 269 11.61 -5.05 -15.53
CA ALA A 269 11.68 -6.32 -14.82
C ALA A 269 11.27 -7.46 -15.77
N LYS A 270 12.21 -8.35 -16.10
CA LYS A 270 11.88 -9.65 -16.71
C LYS A 270 11.22 -10.51 -15.63
N LEU A 271 9.91 -10.62 -15.69
CA LEU A 271 9.15 -11.37 -14.71
C LEU A 271 9.23 -12.86 -15.06
N SER A 272 9.61 -13.64 -14.07
CA SER A 272 9.50 -15.09 -14.11
C SER A 272 8.01 -15.46 -13.99
N GLY A 273 7.31 -15.51 -15.13
CA GLY A 273 5.92 -15.95 -15.20
C GLY A 273 5.40 -15.78 -16.61
N LYS A 274 4.89 -16.84 -17.22
CA LYS A 274 4.20 -16.79 -18.51
C LYS A 274 3.10 -15.71 -18.44
N ARG A 275 3.18 -14.70 -19.31
CA ARG A 275 2.02 -13.86 -19.60
C ARG A 275 0.85 -14.78 -19.93
N PRO A 276 -0.32 -14.64 -19.31
CA PRO A 276 -1.50 -15.27 -19.86
C PRO A 276 -1.66 -14.76 -21.30
N SER A 277 -1.76 -15.67 -22.27
CA SER A 277 -1.97 -15.31 -23.66
C SER A 277 -3.25 -14.47 -23.73
N ARG A 278 -3.14 -13.26 -24.28
CA ARG A 278 -4.29 -12.43 -24.62
C ARG A 278 -5.22 -13.30 -25.47
N ALA A 279 -6.40 -13.63 -24.95
CA ALA A 279 -7.41 -14.34 -25.72
C ALA A 279 -7.74 -13.49 -26.96
N GLU A 280 -7.42 -14.01 -28.15
CA GLU A 280 -7.89 -13.40 -29.39
C GLU A 280 -9.41 -13.42 -29.39
N PRO A 281 -10.08 -12.32 -29.77
CA PRO A 281 -11.53 -12.35 -29.93
C PRO A 281 -11.87 -13.40 -30.99
N SER A 282 -12.62 -14.41 -30.58
CA SER A 282 -13.14 -15.46 -31.47
C SER A 282 -13.88 -14.81 -32.66
N GLY A 283 -13.33 -14.97 -33.86
CA GLY A 283 -13.93 -14.48 -35.09
C GLY A 283 -15.33 -15.05 -35.25
N GLY A 284 -16.31 -14.15 -35.39
CA GLY A 284 -17.70 -14.49 -35.60
C GLY A 284 -17.87 -15.32 -36.87
N GLU A 285 -18.43 -16.50 -36.71
CA GLU A 285 -18.93 -17.31 -37.82
C GLU A 285 -20.02 -16.57 -38.58
N THR A 286 -19.77 -16.32 -39.84
CA THR A 286 -20.76 -15.81 -40.83
C THR A 286 -21.81 -16.88 -41.06
N GLY A 287 -22.99 -16.72 -40.44
CA GLY A 287 -24.16 -17.55 -40.64
C GLY A 287 -24.68 -17.47 -42.06
N SER A 288 -24.56 -18.57 -42.79
CA SER A 288 -25.16 -18.84 -44.11
C SER A 288 -26.70 -18.75 -44.01
N ARG A 289 -27.28 -17.77 -44.68
CA ARG A 289 -28.75 -17.68 -44.88
C ARG A 289 -29.19 -18.75 -45.89
N ARG A 290 -29.83 -19.83 -45.41
CA ARG A 290 -30.64 -20.71 -46.24
C ARG A 290 -31.98 -20.01 -46.53
N ARG A 291 -32.25 -19.78 -47.84
CA ARG A 291 -33.58 -19.43 -48.36
C ARG A 291 -34.50 -20.67 -48.22
N VAL A 292 -35.62 -20.53 -47.55
CA VAL A 292 -36.73 -21.49 -47.63
C VAL A 292 -37.75 -20.85 -48.55
N ALA A 293 -38.09 -21.58 -49.63
CA ALA A 293 -39.20 -21.27 -50.52
C ALA A 293 -40.51 -21.76 -49.88
N ALA A 294 -41.56 -20.96 -50.01
CA ALA A 294 -42.92 -21.32 -49.69
C ALA A 294 -43.62 -21.97 -50.89
N PRO A 295 -44.64 -22.81 -50.67
CA PRO A 295 -45.76 -22.87 -51.59
C PRO A 295 -46.83 -21.86 -51.22
#